data_f98c0493cc50001c5d0455772550a7d6
#
_entry.id   f98c0493cc50001c5d0455772550a7d6
#
_cell.length_a   1.000
_cell.length_b   1.000
_cell.length_c   1.000
_cell.angle_alpha   90.00
_cell.angle_beta   90.00
_cell.angle_gamma   90.00
#
_symmetry.space_group_name_H-M   'P 1'
#
loop_
_entity.id
_entity.type
_entity.pdbx_description
1 polymer ?
#
loop_
_entity_poly.entity_id
_entity_poly.type
_entity_poly.pdbx_seq_one_letter_code
_entity_poly.pdbx_strand_id
1 'polypeptide(L)'
;MKTQITDVTLRDAHQCLIATRMRTEDMLPVCKKMDQVGFWAIEVWGGATFDACLRFLKEDPWQRLYQLRQALPNTQLSMLLRGQNLLGYRHYADDVVEHFVHLAAKNGIDVFRVFDALNDVRNLKTAIASVKKNKKHAQGAISYTTSPVHTLERFTELGKEMADLGCDSIAIKDMAGLLTPTATVNLYEALQNATGLPIHIHSHATSGLASICLYEAVFAGCNHIDTAIAAY
;
A
#
# COMPACT_ATOMS: atom_id res chain seq x y z
N MET A 1 -0.79 -15.76 -17.03
CA MET A 1 -1.38 -15.54 -15.70
C MET A 1 -2.27 -14.30 -15.76
N LYS A 2 -3.37 -14.20 -15.01
CA LYS A 2 -4.22 -12.99 -15.03
C LYS A 2 -3.58 -11.94 -14.12
N THR A 3 -3.35 -10.72 -14.62
CA THR A 3 -2.87 -9.59 -13.81
C THR A 3 -3.90 -9.21 -12.76
N GLN A 4 -3.47 -9.05 -11.53
CA GLN A 4 -4.25 -8.61 -10.39
C GLN A 4 -3.97 -7.13 -10.13
N ILE A 5 -5.03 -6.36 -9.96
CA ILE A 5 -4.96 -4.92 -9.84
C ILE A 5 -5.38 -4.50 -8.43
N THR A 6 -4.56 -3.67 -7.78
CA THR A 6 -4.99 -2.88 -6.63
C THR A 6 -5.37 -1.48 -7.12
N ASP A 7 -6.62 -1.08 -6.92
CA ASP A 7 -7.03 0.28 -7.18
C ASP A 7 -6.69 1.18 -6.00
N VAL A 8 -6.04 2.32 -6.27
CA VAL A 8 -5.61 3.27 -5.24
C VAL A 8 -6.33 4.62 -5.31
N THR A 9 -7.40 4.70 -6.09
CA THR A 9 -8.15 5.95 -6.32
C THR A 9 -8.70 6.52 -5.02
N LEU A 10 -9.29 5.68 -4.15
CA LEU A 10 -9.97 6.12 -2.94
C LEU A 10 -9.02 6.46 -1.77
N ARG A 11 -7.71 6.33 -1.94
CA ARG A 11 -6.73 6.76 -0.93
C ARG A 11 -5.56 7.54 -1.53
N ASP A 12 -4.69 6.89 -2.30
CA ASP A 12 -3.41 7.48 -2.73
C ASP A 12 -3.62 8.58 -3.78
N ALA A 13 -4.47 8.35 -4.77
CA ALA A 13 -4.71 9.33 -5.83
C ALA A 13 -5.28 10.64 -5.25
N HIS A 14 -6.34 10.59 -4.45
CA HIS A 14 -6.88 11.83 -3.88
C HIS A 14 -5.98 12.45 -2.80
N GLN A 15 -5.11 11.67 -2.17
CA GLN A 15 -4.07 12.22 -1.30
C GLN A 15 -3.09 13.08 -2.10
N CYS A 16 -2.68 12.62 -3.28
CA CYS A 16 -1.72 13.32 -4.12
C CYS A 16 -2.34 14.52 -4.85
N LEU A 17 -3.56 14.37 -5.36
CA LEU A 17 -4.20 15.36 -6.25
C LEU A 17 -4.95 16.46 -5.50
N ILE A 18 -5.63 16.13 -4.40
CA ILE A 18 -6.45 17.07 -3.64
C ILE A 18 -6.17 17.04 -2.13
N ALA A 19 -4.92 16.75 -1.78
CA ALA A 19 -4.41 16.80 -0.39
C ALA A 19 -5.30 16.02 0.60
N THR A 20 -5.78 14.84 0.22
CA THR A 20 -6.64 13.96 1.02
C THR A 20 -8.01 14.58 1.36
N ARG A 21 -8.55 15.47 0.49
CA ARG A 21 -9.79 16.21 0.77
C ARG A 21 -11.06 15.60 0.19
N MET A 22 -10.99 14.40 -0.43
CA MET A 22 -12.20 13.70 -0.87
C MET A 22 -13.03 13.29 0.35
N ARG A 23 -14.30 13.66 0.38
CA ARG A 23 -15.22 13.32 1.45
C ARG A 23 -15.76 11.90 1.29
N THR A 24 -16.18 11.28 2.36
CA THR A 24 -16.77 9.93 2.31
C THR A 24 -18.00 9.90 1.39
N GLU A 25 -18.84 10.91 1.46
CA GLU A 25 -20.04 11.00 0.60
C GLU A 25 -19.72 11.06 -0.90
N ASP A 26 -18.54 11.58 -1.28
CA ASP A 26 -18.10 11.64 -2.68
C ASP A 26 -17.58 10.26 -3.18
N MET A 27 -17.10 9.42 -2.27
CA MET A 27 -16.59 8.07 -2.58
C MET A 27 -17.70 7.04 -2.74
N LEU A 28 -18.71 7.07 -1.88
CA LEU A 28 -19.73 6.03 -1.78
C LEU A 28 -20.47 5.73 -3.10
N PRO A 29 -20.82 6.73 -3.94
CA PRO A 29 -21.56 6.47 -5.18
C PRO A 29 -20.83 5.56 -6.18
N VAL A 30 -19.49 5.61 -6.23
CA VAL A 30 -18.70 4.80 -7.16
C VAL A 30 -18.36 3.42 -6.60
N CYS A 31 -18.37 3.25 -5.27
CA CYS A 31 -17.94 2.02 -4.61
C CYS A 31 -18.66 0.78 -5.12
N LYS A 32 -19.98 0.85 -5.31
CA LYS A 32 -20.77 -0.29 -5.82
C LYS A 32 -20.30 -0.78 -7.20
N LYS A 33 -19.86 0.15 -8.06
CA LYS A 33 -19.31 -0.21 -9.38
C LYS A 33 -17.89 -0.77 -9.22
N MET A 34 -17.08 -0.16 -8.39
CA MET A 34 -15.71 -0.63 -8.11
C MET A 34 -15.69 -2.04 -7.53
N ASP A 35 -16.64 -2.36 -6.65
CA ASP A 35 -16.76 -3.70 -6.03
C ASP A 35 -17.07 -4.82 -7.06
N GLN A 36 -17.58 -4.46 -8.24
CA GLN A 36 -17.91 -5.40 -9.33
C GLN A 36 -16.80 -5.57 -10.36
N VAL A 37 -15.75 -4.72 -10.33
CA VAL A 37 -14.65 -4.77 -11.32
C VAL A 37 -13.79 -6.01 -11.15
N GLY A 38 -13.69 -6.54 -9.94
CA GLY A 38 -12.84 -7.69 -9.62
C GLY A 38 -11.40 -7.28 -9.35
N PHE A 39 -11.17 -6.11 -8.74
CA PHE A 39 -9.88 -5.73 -8.19
C PHE A 39 -9.42 -6.74 -7.14
N TRP A 40 -8.10 -6.97 -7.04
CA TRP A 40 -7.52 -7.75 -5.97
C TRP A 40 -7.75 -7.07 -4.61
N ALA A 41 -7.53 -5.76 -4.57
CA ALA A 41 -7.84 -4.91 -3.41
C ALA A 41 -8.17 -3.49 -3.87
N ILE A 42 -8.83 -2.73 -3.00
CA ILE A 42 -9.00 -1.28 -3.14
C ILE A 42 -8.35 -0.62 -1.92
N GLU A 43 -7.39 0.27 -2.17
CA GLU A 43 -6.76 1.03 -1.10
C GLU A 43 -7.66 2.20 -0.71
N VAL A 44 -8.18 2.16 0.52
CA VAL A 44 -9.25 3.09 0.98
C VAL A 44 -8.84 3.94 2.17
N TRP A 45 -7.77 3.57 2.88
CA TRP A 45 -7.47 4.16 4.17
C TRP A 45 -5.97 4.26 4.45
N GLY A 46 -5.58 5.10 5.43
CA GLY A 46 -4.19 5.29 5.82
C GLY A 46 -4.03 6.41 6.83
N GLY A 47 -2.80 6.65 7.27
CA GLY A 47 -2.50 7.67 8.28
C GLY A 47 -2.91 9.08 7.88
N ALA A 48 -2.61 9.49 6.65
CA ALA A 48 -3.01 10.81 6.15
C ALA A 48 -4.54 10.94 6.01
N THR A 49 -5.22 9.86 5.63
CA THR A 49 -6.69 9.82 5.57
C THR A 49 -7.29 10.04 6.95
N PHE A 50 -6.79 9.33 7.97
CA PHE A 50 -7.23 9.47 9.35
C PHE A 50 -7.08 10.92 9.85
N ASP A 51 -5.89 11.49 9.64
CA ASP A 51 -5.58 12.86 10.05
C ASP A 51 -6.45 13.90 9.32
N ALA A 52 -6.62 13.74 8.00
CA ALA A 52 -7.43 14.66 7.20
C ALA A 52 -8.92 14.62 7.55
N CYS A 53 -9.47 13.46 7.88
CA CYS A 53 -10.85 13.33 8.37
C CYS A 53 -11.07 14.23 9.58
N LEU A 54 -10.19 14.15 10.57
CA LEU A 54 -10.31 14.90 11.81
C LEU A 54 -10.05 16.39 11.62
N ARG A 55 -8.96 16.76 10.95
CA ARG A 55 -8.50 18.15 10.87
C ARG A 55 -9.27 19.02 9.88
N PHE A 56 -9.71 18.43 8.77
CA PHE A 56 -10.18 19.22 7.65
C PHE A 56 -11.59 18.88 7.20
N LEU A 57 -11.98 17.61 7.26
CA LEU A 57 -13.25 17.15 6.74
C LEU A 57 -14.35 17.10 7.80
N LYS A 58 -13.99 17.17 9.09
CA LYS A 58 -14.90 16.98 10.23
C LYS A 58 -15.65 15.64 10.15
N GLU A 59 -14.97 14.61 9.69
CA GLU A 59 -15.46 13.25 9.58
C GLU A 59 -14.81 12.36 10.64
N ASP A 60 -15.55 11.37 11.14
CA ASP A 60 -14.97 10.29 11.92
C ASP A 60 -14.27 9.30 10.99
N PRO A 61 -12.93 9.11 11.11
CA PRO A 61 -12.19 8.21 10.24
C PRO A 61 -12.61 6.74 10.38
N TRP A 62 -13.07 6.30 11.54
CA TRP A 62 -13.58 4.95 11.76
C TRP A 62 -14.93 4.74 11.10
N GLN A 63 -15.81 5.74 11.19
CA GLN A 63 -17.10 5.72 10.50
C GLN A 63 -16.92 5.69 8.99
N ARG A 64 -15.93 6.43 8.45
CA ARG A 64 -15.55 6.33 7.02
C ARG A 64 -15.19 4.89 6.64
N LEU A 65 -14.30 4.26 7.40
CA LEU A 65 -13.87 2.88 7.14
C LEU A 65 -15.06 1.92 7.17
N TYR A 66 -15.91 2.05 8.17
CA TYR A 66 -17.12 1.24 8.28
C TYR A 66 -18.04 1.41 7.05
N GLN A 67 -18.31 2.64 6.62
CA GLN A 67 -19.15 2.91 5.44
C GLN A 67 -18.55 2.36 4.15
N LEU A 68 -17.24 2.51 3.96
CA LEU A 68 -16.54 1.95 2.81
C LEU A 68 -16.58 0.41 2.82
N ARG A 69 -16.41 -0.23 3.98
CA ARG A 69 -16.58 -1.69 4.09
C ARG A 69 -18.00 -2.14 3.72
N GLN A 70 -19.03 -1.39 4.13
CA GLN A 70 -20.41 -1.70 3.72
C GLN A 70 -20.65 -1.52 2.22
N ALA A 71 -20.02 -0.54 1.61
CA ALA A 71 -20.16 -0.23 0.18
C ALA A 71 -19.33 -1.15 -0.74
N LEU A 72 -18.30 -1.82 -0.21
CA LEU A 72 -17.36 -2.70 -0.92
C LEU A 72 -17.32 -4.10 -0.29
N PRO A 73 -18.45 -4.84 -0.21
CA PRO A 73 -18.54 -6.09 0.55
C PRO A 73 -17.69 -7.24 -0.02
N ASN A 74 -17.42 -7.25 -1.32
CA ASN A 74 -16.77 -8.38 -2.01
C ASN A 74 -15.27 -8.17 -2.27
N THR A 75 -14.81 -6.92 -2.24
CA THR A 75 -13.40 -6.58 -2.54
C THR A 75 -12.60 -6.42 -1.26
N GLN A 76 -11.37 -6.89 -1.24
CA GLN A 76 -10.46 -6.65 -0.12
C GLN A 76 -10.18 -5.15 0.05
N LEU A 77 -10.21 -4.65 1.29
CA LEU A 77 -9.84 -3.28 1.60
C LEU A 77 -8.38 -3.23 2.06
N SER A 78 -7.63 -2.34 1.44
CA SER A 78 -6.23 -2.09 1.77
C SER A 78 -6.05 -0.75 2.47
N MET A 79 -5.03 -0.67 3.33
CA MET A 79 -4.57 0.57 3.92
C MET A 79 -3.05 0.71 3.85
N LEU A 80 -2.58 1.96 3.79
CA LEU A 80 -1.18 2.30 3.98
C LEU A 80 -0.90 2.58 5.46
N LEU A 81 0.06 1.85 6.06
CA LEU A 81 0.43 1.96 7.47
C LEU A 81 1.90 2.35 7.62
N ARG A 82 2.19 3.44 8.33
CA ARG A 82 3.55 3.95 8.55
C ARG A 82 4.29 3.21 9.66
N GLY A 83 4.31 1.88 9.64
CA GLY A 83 4.98 1.07 10.65
C GLY A 83 4.71 1.55 12.07
N GLN A 84 5.76 1.75 12.88
CA GLN A 84 5.66 2.21 14.27
C GLN A 84 5.07 3.62 14.43
N ASN A 85 5.06 4.42 13.36
CA ASN A 85 4.49 5.77 13.39
C ASN A 85 2.97 5.81 13.18
N LEU A 86 2.36 4.69 12.78
CA LEU A 86 0.92 4.57 12.49
C LEU A 86 0.44 5.69 11.53
N LEU A 87 -0.20 6.69 12.06
CA LEU A 87 -0.72 7.87 11.36
C LEU A 87 0.05 9.16 11.69
N GLY A 88 1.05 9.08 12.58
CA GLY A 88 1.80 10.23 13.06
C GLY A 88 3.18 10.37 12.45
N TYR A 89 3.99 11.22 13.10
CA TYR A 89 5.36 11.56 12.71
C TYR A 89 6.38 11.23 13.80
N ARG A 90 6.01 10.41 14.77
CA ARG A 90 6.86 9.87 15.84
C ARG A 90 6.43 8.44 16.12
N HIS A 91 7.29 7.67 16.76
CA HIS A 91 6.96 6.31 17.17
C HIS A 91 5.91 6.30 18.27
N TYR A 92 4.95 5.42 18.12
CA TYR A 92 4.02 5.05 19.19
C TYR A 92 4.54 3.82 19.94
N ALA A 93 4.05 3.62 21.15
CA ALA A 93 4.35 2.40 21.92
C ALA A 93 3.73 1.16 21.25
N ASP A 94 4.32 -0.01 21.47
CA ASP A 94 3.94 -1.25 20.79
C ASP A 94 2.47 -1.62 21.02
N ASP A 95 1.97 -1.44 22.25
CA ASP A 95 0.59 -1.70 22.62
C ASP A 95 -0.41 -0.81 21.85
N VAL A 96 -0.04 0.45 21.58
CA VAL A 96 -0.83 1.36 20.74
C VAL A 96 -0.85 0.89 19.30
N VAL A 97 0.30 0.44 18.77
CA VAL A 97 0.39 -0.12 17.40
C VAL A 97 -0.47 -1.37 17.28
N GLU A 98 -0.36 -2.29 18.22
CA GLU A 98 -1.15 -3.52 18.26
C GLU A 98 -2.66 -3.22 18.33
N HIS A 99 -3.05 -2.30 19.19
CA HIS A 99 -4.45 -1.93 19.34
C HIS A 99 -5.02 -1.26 18.09
N PHE A 100 -4.27 -0.34 17.47
CA PHE A 100 -4.66 0.31 16.23
C PHE A 100 -4.86 -0.71 15.10
N VAL A 101 -3.89 -1.61 14.87
CA VAL A 101 -3.98 -2.65 13.85
C VAL A 101 -5.17 -3.58 14.11
N HIS A 102 -5.38 -3.97 15.38
CA HIS A 102 -6.54 -4.79 15.75
C HIS A 102 -7.87 -4.11 15.39
N LEU A 103 -8.01 -2.82 15.73
CA LEU A 103 -9.23 -2.06 15.42
C LEU A 103 -9.42 -1.89 13.91
N ALA A 104 -8.36 -1.59 13.15
CA ALA A 104 -8.43 -1.47 11.71
C ALA A 104 -8.86 -2.79 11.05
N ALA A 105 -8.27 -3.92 11.48
CA ALA A 105 -8.63 -5.27 11.02
C ALA A 105 -10.09 -5.61 11.34
N LYS A 106 -10.55 -5.30 12.56
CA LYS A 106 -11.93 -5.51 13.02
C LYS A 106 -12.94 -4.69 12.22
N ASN A 107 -12.56 -3.48 11.81
CA ASN A 107 -13.41 -2.57 11.04
C ASN A 107 -13.32 -2.78 9.52
N GLY A 108 -12.63 -3.81 9.05
CA GLY A 108 -12.74 -4.28 7.67
C GLY A 108 -11.50 -4.11 6.80
N ILE A 109 -10.35 -3.71 7.32
CA ILE A 109 -9.10 -3.75 6.58
C ILE A 109 -8.64 -5.21 6.45
N ASP A 110 -8.33 -5.63 5.23
CA ASP A 110 -7.87 -6.97 4.87
C ASP A 110 -6.37 -6.99 4.56
N VAL A 111 -5.86 -5.94 3.92
CA VAL A 111 -4.46 -5.81 3.50
C VAL A 111 -3.82 -4.60 4.16
N PHE A 112 -2.74 -4.82 4.88
CA PHE A 112 -1.94 -3.76 5.51
C PHE A 112 -0.63 -3.60 4.74
N ARG A 113 -0.51 -2.52 3.97
CA ARG A 113 0.75 -2.13 3.32
C ARG A 113 1.57 -1.34 4.32
N VAL A 114 2.55 -2.01 4.93
CA VAL A 114 3.39 -1.46 5.99
C VAL A 114 4.69 -0.93 5.42
N PHE A 115 4.99 0.33 5.66
CA PHE A 115 6.20 0.96 5.14
C PHE A 115 6.91 1.83 6.19
N ASP A 116 8.18 2.06 5.95
CA ASP A 116 8.99 3.12 6.56
C ASP A 116 9.63 3.96 5.46
N ALA A 117 9.61 5.30 5.59
CA ALA A 117 10.11 6.20 4.55
C ALA A 117 11.63 6.06 4.30
N LEU A 118 12.38 5.60 5.30
CA LEU A 118 13.83 5.36 5.23
C LEU A 118 14.17 3.87 5.05
N ASN A 119 13.17 3.01 4.85
CA ASN A 119 13.33 1.56 4.75
C ASN A 119 13.96 0.92 6.01
N ASP A 120 13.68 1.48 7.19
CA ASP A 120 14.13 0.87 8.44
C ASP A 120 13.18 -0.25 8.88
N VAL A 121 13.59 -1.49 8.64
CA VAL A 121 12.78 -2.69 8.92
C VAL A 121 12.45 -2.82 10.42
N ARG A 122 13.26 -2.23 11.32
CA ARG A 122 12.99 -2.24 12.77
C ARG A 122 11.65 -1.58 13.09
N ASN A 123 11.26 -0.57 12.31
CA ASN A 123 10.01 0.16 12.46
C ASN A 123 8.78 -0.62 11.93
N LEU A 124 8.99 -1.73 11.23
CA LEU A 124 7.90 -2.54 10.66
C LEU A 124 7.50 -3.71 11.56
N LYS A 125 8.39 -4.17 12.46
CA LYS A 125 8.25 -5.42 13.20
C LYS A 125 6.94 -5.56 13.95
N THR A 126 6.63 -4.61 14.83
CA THR A 126 5.41 -4.66 15.68
C THR A 126 4.14 -4.61 14.83
N ALA A 127 4.14 -3.74 13.79
CA ALA A 127 3.00 -3.63 12.89
C ALA A 127 2.75 -4.93 12.11
N ILE A 128 3.78 -5.52 11.48
CA ILE A 128 3.67 -6.79 10.75
C ILE A 128 3.22 -7.91 11.67
N ALA A 129 3.85 -8.07 12.84
CA ALA A 129 3.46 -9.07 13.82
C ALA A 129 2.00 -8.95 14.25
N SER A 130 1.54 -7.71 14.46
CA SER A 130 0.14 -7.44 14.82
C SER A 130 -0.82 -7.77 13.68
N VAL A 131 -0.48 -7.46 12.43
CA VAL A 131 -1.27 -7.83 11.24
C VAL A 131 -1.44 -9.35 11.16
N LYS A 132 -0.33 -10.10 11.32
CA LYS A 132 -0.34 -11.57 11.31
C LYS A 132 -1.16 -12.16 12.47
N LYS A 133 -1.05 -11.58 13.69
CA LYS A 133 -1.87 -11.96 14.85
C LYS A 133 -3.37 -11.80 14.58
N ASN A 134 -3.76 -10.80 13.80
CA ASN A 134 -5.14 -10.58 13.38
C ASN A 134 -5.55 -11.36 12.12
N LYS A 135 -4.70 -12.28 11.62
CA LYS A 135 -4.94 -13.12 10.44
C LYS A 135 -5.26 -12.30 9.18
N LYS A 136 -4.61 -11.15 9.03
CA LYS A 136 -4.74 -10.27 7.87
C LYS A 136 -3.48 -10.34 7.01
N HIS A 137 -3.59 -9.85 5.76
CA HIS A 137 -2.49 -9.84 4.81
C HIS A 137 -1.50 -8.73 5.15
N ALA A 138 -0.27 -9.11 5.47
CA ALA A 138 0.84 -8.19 5.69
C ALA A 138 1.63 -7.99 4.40
N GLN A 139 1.59 -6.80 3.84
CA GLN A 139 2.38 -6.41 2.67
C GLN A 139 3.50 -5.47 3.12
N GLY A 140 4.75 -5.92 3.06
CA GLY A 140 5.91 -5.06 3.30
C GLY A 140 6.14 -4.14 2.09
N ALA A 141 6.37 -2.85 2.30
CA ALA A 141 6.60 -1.93 1.20
C ALA A 141 8.00 -1.32 1.25
N ILE A 142 8.73 -1.46 0.13
CA ILE A 142 10.04 -0.85 -0.11
C ILE A 142 9.80 0.53 -0.70
N SER A 143 10.24 1.58 -0.01
CA SER A 143 10.28 2.95 -0.53
C SER A 143 11.42 3.07 -1.53
N TYR A 144 11.08 3.01 -2.83
CA TYR A 144 12.08 3.05 -3.89
C TYR A 144 12.68 4.46 -4.04
N THR A 145 13.98 4.52 -4.15
CA THR A 145 14.74 5.74 -4.46
C THR A 145 16.07 5.38 -5.10
N THR A 146 16.79 6.39 -5.57
CA THR A 146 18.11 6.23 -6.18
C THR A 146 19.16 7.01 -5.40
N SER A 147 20.23 6.35 -4.99
CA SER A 147 21.40 6.96 -4.38
C SER A 147 22.56 5.94 -4.35
N PRO A 148 23.78 6.34 -3.98
CA PRO A 148 24.90 5.39 -3.89
C PRO A 148 24.71 4.22 -2.91
N VAL A 149 23.79 4.35 -1.93
CA VAL A 149 23.49 3.30 -0.94
C VAL A 149 22.24 2.50 -1.25
N HIS A 150 21.40 2.95 -2.18
CA HIS A 150 20.17 2.26 -2.59
C HIS A 150 20.43 1.41 -3.83
N THR A 151 21.18 0.32 -3.64
CA THR A 151 21.54 -0.63 -4.69
C THR A 151 20.49 -1.73 -4.83
N LEU A 152 20.56 -2.49 -5.93
CA LEU A 152 19.69 -3.65 -6.15
C LEU A 152 19.86 -4.69 -5.02
N GLU A 153 21.10 -4.92 -4.60
CA GLU A 153 21.42 -5.84 -3.51
C GLU A 153 20.78 -5.39 -2.20
N ARG A 154 20.86 -4.08 -1.87
CA ARG A 154 20.24 -3.55 -0.65
C ARG A 154 18.73 -3.69 -0.67
N PHE A 155 18.06 -3.43 -1.78
CA PHE A 155 16.61 -3.65 -1.89
C PHE A 155 16.25 -5.14 -1.80
N THR A 156 17.09 -6.00 -2.36
CA THR A 156 16.90 -7.47 -2.25
C THR A 156 17.02 -7.96 -0.82
N GLU A 157 17.98 -7.44 -0.06
CA GLU A 157 18.12 -7.70 1.38
C GLU A 157 16.89 -7.23 2.16
N LEU A 158 16.40 -6.01 1.91
CA LEU A 158 15.17 -5.51 2.52
C LEU A 158 13.97 -6.43 2.25
N GLY A 159 13.88 -6.94 1.02
CA GLY A 159 12.83 -7.90 0.67
C GLY A 159 12.91 -9.17 1.52
N LYS A 160 14.12 -9.73 1.70
CA LYS A 160 14.35 -10.90 2.55
C LYS A 160 14.01 -10.61 4.02
N GLU A 161 14.48 -9.48 4.54
CA GLU A 161 14.16 -9.06 5.92
C GLU A 161 12.63 -8.96 6.13
N MET A 162 11.88 -8.42 5.16
CA MET A 162 10.42 -8.36 5.22
C MET A 162 9.76 -9.74 5.14
N ALA A 163 10.28 -10.63 4.29
CA ALA A 163 9.81 -12.02 4.21
C ALA A 163 10.04 -12.76 5.53
N ASP A 164 11.20 -12.58 6.14
CA ASP A 164 11.54 -13.17 7.46
C ASP A 164 10.65 -12.63 8.59
N LEU A 165 10.16 -11.40 8.49
CA LEU A 165 9.15 -10.86 9.41
C LEU A 165 7.76 -11.47 9.20
N GLY A 166 7.56 -12.27 8.16
CA GLY A 166 6.30 -12.95 7.86
C GLY A 166 5.35 -12.17 6.96
N CYS A 167 5.86 -11.25 6.14
CA CYS A 167 5.05 -10.61 5.08
C CYS A 167 4.50 -11.65 4.11
N ASP A 168 3.27 -11.44 3.62
CA ASP A 168 2.62 -12.29 2.64
C ASP A 168 2.91 -11.84 1.19
N SER A 169 3.31 -10.57 1.02
CA SER A 169 3.73 -9.99 -0.26
C SER A 169 4.64 -8.77 -0.02
N ILE A 170 5.31 -8.32 -1.08
CA ILE A 170 6.17 -7.13 -1.05
C ILE A 170 5.68 -6.14 -2.10
N ALA A 171 5.61 -4.85 -1.75
CA ALA A 171 5.33 -3.77 -2.67
C ALA A 171 6.59 -2.94 -2.96
N ILE A 172 6.90 -2.73 -4.22
CA ILE A 172 7.85 -1.71 -4.68
C ILE A 172 7.06 -0.41 -4.78
N LYS A 173 7.36 0.57 -3.94
CA LYS A 173 6.65 1.84 -3.89
C LYS A 173 7.51 2.98 -4.42
N ASP A 174 7.29 3.31 -5.69
CA ASP A 174 7.98 4.38 -6.40
C ASP A 174 7.19 5.70 -6.30
N MET A 175 7.33 6.37 -5.16
CA MET A 175 6.62 7.62 -4.89
C MET A 175 7.17 8.82 -5.69
N ALA A 176 8.41 8.77 -6.13
CA ALA A 176 9.06 9.85 -6.87
C ALA A 176 9.02 9.64 -8.40
N GLY A 177 8.56 8.48 -8.87
CA GLY A 177 8.52 8.14 -10.30
C GLY A 177 9.93 7.94 -10.89
N LEU A 178 10.84 7.36 -10.13
CA LEU A 178 12.25 7.17 -10.52
C LEU A 178 12.54 5.84 -11.21
N LEU A 179 11.62 4.90 -11.16
CA LEU A 179 11.77 3.62 -11.85
C LEU A 179 11.87 3.84 -13.35
N THR A 180 12.89 3.18 -13.94
CA THR A 180 12.98 2.99 -15.37
C THR A 180 12.50 1.58 -15.74
N PRO A 181 12.14 1.28 -17.01
CA PRO A 181 11.70 -0.05 -17.41
C PRO A 181 12.69 -1.15 -17.00
N THR A 182 13.97 -0.97 -17.31
CA THR A 182 15.02 -1.93 -16.95
C THR A 182 15.19 -2.10 -15.45
N ALA A 183 15.19 -0.99 -14.67
CA ALA A 183 15.30 -1.06 -13.21
C ALA A 183 14.09 -1.77 -12.59
N THR A 184 12.91 -1.57 -13.16
CA THR A 184 11.67 -2.24 -12.71
C THR A 184 11.77 -3.74 -12.86
N VAL A 185 12.18 -4.23 -14.04
CA VAL A 185 12.33 -5.66 -14.30
C VAL A 185 13.40 -6.26 -13.39
N ASN A 186 14.59 -5.67 -13.35
CA ASN A 186 15.69 -6.16 -12.53
C ASN A 186 15.31 -6.26 -11.04
N LEU A 187 14.63 -5.24 -10.51
CA LEU A 187 14.22 -5.23 -9.10
C LEU A 187 13.11 -6.25 -8.84
N TYR A 188 12.14 -6.36 -9.75
CA TYR A 188 11.08 -7.37 -9.65
C TYR A 188 11.68 -8.79 -9.60
N GLU A 189 12.54 -9.13 -10.57
CA GLU A 189 13.17 -10.45 -10.66
C GLU A 189 14.04 -10.77 -9.44
N ALA A 190 14.84 -9.80 -8.99
CA ALA A 190 15.68 -9.96 -7.82
C ALA A 190 14.86 -10.25 -6.54
N LEU A 191 13.79 -9.49 -6.31
CA LEU A 191 12.90 -9.70 -5.17
C LEU A 191 12.13 -11.02 -5.28
N GLN A 192 11.58 -11.33 -6.45
CA GLN A 192 10.85 -12.58 -6.69
C GLN A 192 11.74 -13.80 -6.44
N ASN A 193 12.97 -13.78 -6.97
CA ASN A 193 13.92 -14.88 -6.81
C ASN A 193 14.40 -15.01 -5.35
N ALA A 194 14.56 -13.90 -4.65
CA ALA A 194 15.09 -13.89 -3.29
C ALA A 194 14.08 -14.28 -2.22
N THR A 195 12.78 -14.00 -2.46
CA THR A 195 11.74 -14.16 -1.44
C THR A 195 10.68 -15.20 -1.80
N GLY A 196 10.45 -15.47 -3.08
CA GLY A 196 9.35 -16.29 -3.56
C GLY A 196 7.95 -15.70 -3.32
N LEU A 197 7.88 -14.49 -2.76
CA LEU A 197 6.60 -13.83 -2.43
C LEU A 197 6.04 -13.08 -3.64
N PRO A 198 4.72 -12.87 -3.73
CA PRO A 198 4.12 -11.96 -4.70
C PRO A 198 4.70 -10.55 -4.59
N ILE A 199 5.10 -9.98 -5.73
CA ILE A 199 5.64 -8.62 -5.81
C ILE A 199 4.60 -7.71 -6.45
N HIS A 200 4.27 -6.61 -5.78
CA HIS A 200 3.37 -5.56 -6.26
C HIS A 200 4.19 -4.34 -6.70
N ILE A 201 3.79 -3.69 -7.79
CA ILE A 201 4.45 -2.48 -8.26
C ILE A 201 3.48 -1.30 -8.23
N HIS A 202 3.91 -0.24 -7.55
CA HIS A 202 3.21 1.02 -7.38
C HIS A 202 4.09 2.18 -7.83
N SER A 203 3.58 3.08 -8.66
CA SER A 203 4.31 4.28 -9.06
C SER A 203 3.37 5.48 -9.13
N HIS A 204 3.86 6.65 -8.70
CA HIS A 204 3.14 7.94 -8.81
C HIS A 204 3.20 8.56 -10.21
N ALA A 205 3.87 7.93 -11.16
CA ALA A 205 3.93 8.33 -12.57
C ALA A 205 4.52 9.75 -12.83
N THR A 206 5.21 10.35 -11.88
CA THR A 206 5.72 11.72 -11.96
C THR A 206 6.63 11.96 -13.17
N SER A 207 7.44 10.97 -13.55
CA SER A 207 8.31 11.02 -14.73
C SER A 207 7.60 10.68 -16.06
N GLY A 208 6.35 10.21 -16.00
CA GLY A 208 5.62 9.70 -17.16
C GLY A 208 5.99 8.26 -17.57
N LEU A 209 6.92 7.60 -16.88
CA LEU A 209 7.40 6.26 -17.23
C LEU A 209 6.57 5.12 -16.65
N ALA A 210 5.65 5.39 -15.71
CA ALA A 210 4.96 4.33 -14.97
C ALA A 210 4.28 3.31 -15.87
N SER A 211 3.59 3.72 -16.93
CA SER A 211 2.88 2.80 -17.81
C SER A 211 3.82 1.81 -18.50
N ILE A 212 4.98 2.28 -18.98
CA ILE A 212 5.95 1.39 -19.63
C ILE A 212 6.66 0.50 -18.60
N CYS A 213 6.94 1.01 -17.40
CA CYS A 213 7.50 0.22 -16.31
C CYS A 213 6.57 -0.93 -15.88
N LEU A 214 5.28 -0.65 -15.73
CA LEU A 214 4.28 -1.66 -15.38
C LEU A 214 4.09 -2.68 -16.52
N TYR A 215 4.11 -2.22 -17.78
CA TYR A 215 4.04 -3.10 -18.94
C TYR A 215 5.21 -4.09 -18.96
N GLU A 216 6.44 -3.60 -18.85
CA GLU A 216 7.64 -4.44 -18.84
C GLU A 216 7.64 -5.41 -17.65
N ALA A 217 7.22 -4.97 -16.47
CA ALA A 217 7.11 -5.83 -15.31
C ALA A 217 6.11 -6.97 -15.53
N VAL A 218 4.95 -6.69 -16.13
CA VAL A 218 3.94 -7.73 -16.45
C VAL A 218 4.49 -8.72 -17.46
N PHE A 219 5.23 -8.25 -18.46
CA PHE A 219 5.93 -9.13 -19.42
C PHE A 219 6.98 -10.01 -18.76
N ALA A 220 7.70 -9.50 -17.77
CA ALA A 220 8.65 -10.25 -16.96
C ALA A 220 7.99 -11.24 -15.97
N GLY A 221 6.66 -11.23 -15.88
CA GLY A 221 5.89 -12.16 -15.04
C GLY A 221 5.30 -11.55 -13.74
N CYS A 222 5.48 -10.26 -13.50
CA CYS A 222 4.81 -9.57 -12.41
C CYS A 222 3.30 -9.56 -12.67
N ASN A 223 2.54 -10.10 -11.75
CA ASN A 223 1.08 -10.19 -11.89
C ASN A 223 0.30 -9.33 -10.89
N HIS A 224 0.97 -8.44 -10.16
CA HIS A 224 0.33 -7.51 -9.24
C HIS A 224 0.79 -6.07 -9.50
N ILE A 225 -0.14 -5.20 -9.87
CA ILE A 225 0.14 -3.79 -10.13
C ILE A 225 -0.90 -2.90 -9.45
N ASP A 226 -0.50 -1.68 -9.12
CA ASP A 226 -1.39 -0.65 -8.61
C ASP A 226 -1.81 0.29 -9.75
N THR A 227 -3.07 0.71 -9.74
CA THR A 227 -3.62 1.67 -10.71
C THR A 227 -4.57 2.65 -10.03
N ALA A 228 -4.83 3.77 -10.69
CA ALA A 228 -5.88 4.70 -10.33
C ALA A 228 -6.75 5.03 -11.55
N ILE A 229 -7.96 5.52 -11.31
CA ILE A 229 -8.87 5.92 -12.38
C ILE A 229 -8.35 7.21 -13.03
N ALA A 230 -8.08 7.18 -14.35
CA ALA A 230 -7.43 8.28 -15.06
C ALA A 230 -8.27 9.56 -15.18
N ALA A 231 -9.59 9.46 -15.05
CA ALA A 231 -10.51 10.60 -15.11
C ALA A 231 -10.71 11.30 -13.76
N TYR A 232 -9.84 11.05 -12.83
CA TYR A 232 -9.90 11.56 -11.45
C TYR A 232 -9.29 12.96 -11.34
#